data_1b57bc2e67ade1e7154f60010994ca2b
#
_entry.id   1b57bc2e67ade1e7154f60010994ca2b
#
_cell.length_a   1.000
_cell.length_b   1.000
_cell.length_c   1.000
_cell.angle_alpha   90.00
_cell.angle_beta   90.00
_cell.angle_gamma   90.00
#
_symmetry.space_group_name_H-M   'P 1'
#
loop_
_entity.id
_entity.type
_entity.pdbx_description
1 polymer ?
#
loop_
_entity_poly.entity_id
_entity_poly.type
_entity_poly.pdbx_seq_one_letter_code
_entity_poly.pdbx_strand_id
1 'polypeptide(L)'
;MDFFLGVQLHFTINQNKIPLKLLKINGYTNKQELSMHLSQTLTQYPEIQATFSVSARLSVLLAEIVAQANRSGQIRIIASDLFNETIHNIENGLVQNIIYKNPTRQAYLATKIMGDYILRGITPHSDIQYVESRVIFKSNLEYYKGEKDNESIYG
;
A
#
# COMPACT_ATOMS: atom_id res chain seq x y z
N MET A 1 9.23 -4.20 -17.94
CA MET A 1 8.50 -3.35 -16.99
C MET A 1 8.67 -4.01 -15.63
N ASP A 2 9.73 -3.60 -14.93
CA ASP A 2 10.15 -4.26 -13.70
C ASP A 2 9.24 -3.81 -12.56
N PHE A 3 8.39 -4.72 -12.11
CA PHE A 3 7.60 -4.51 -10.91
C PHE A 3 8.52 -4.63 -9.69
N PHE A 4 8.90 -3.50 -9.12
CA PHE A 4 9.60 -3.48 -7.84
C PHE A 4 8.65 -3.88 -6.72
N LEU A 5 8.82 -5.11 -6.24
CA LEU A 5 8.27 -5.56 -4.97
C LEU A 5 9.33 -5.31 -3.91
N GLY A 6 9.18 -4.23 -3.17
CA GLY A 6 10.08 -3.95 -2.08
C GLY A 6 9.33 -3.85 -0.76
N VAL A 7 9.71 -4.67 0.20
CA VAL A 7 9.43 -4.36 1.60
C VAL A 7 10.62 -3.56 2.11
N GLN A 8 10.45 -2.24 2.22
CA GLN A 8 11.50 -1.36 2.73
C GLN A 8 10.99 -0.66 3.99
N LEU A 9 11.63 -0.93 5.12
CA LEU A 9 11.41 -0.20 6.36
C LEU A 9 12.66 0.62 6.67
N HIS A 10 12.52 1.93 6.57
CA HIS A 10 13.49 2.88 7.09
C HIS A 10 12.82 3.70 8.18
N PHE A 11 13.18 3.47 9.43
CA PHE A 11 12.85 4.38 10.52
C PHE A 11 14.13 4.89 11.14
N THR A 12 14.41 6.17 10.94
CA THR A 12 15.33 6.92 11.80
C THR A 12 14.46 7.68 12.79
N ILE A 13 14.23 7.11 13.96
CA ILE A 13 13.65 7.84 15.07
C ILE A 13 14.80 8.27 15.97
N ASN A 14 15.03 9.59 15.99
CA ASN A 14 15.78 10.36 16.97
C ASN A 14 16.67 9.60 17.97
N GLN A 15 17.97 9.86 17.86
CA GLN A 15 19.06 9.75 18.87
C GLN A 15 19.27 8.44 19.60
N ASN A 16 18.28 7.56 19.76
CA ASN A 16 18.47 6.19 20.19
C ASN A 16 18.43 5.29 18.95
N LYS A 17 19.59 4.92 18.43
CA LYS A 17 19.73 4.00 17.28
C LYS A 17 19.19 2.62 17.66
N ILE A 18 17.89 2.41 17.42
CA ILE A 18 17.35 1.06 17.40
C ILE A 18 17.86 0.42 16.10
N PRO A 19 18.66 -0.64 16.15
CA PRO A 19 19.13 -1.30 14.95
C PRO A 19 17.95 -1.95 14.23
N LEU A 20 17.51 -1.38 13.13
CA LEU A 20 16.50 -1.95 12.25
C LEU A 20 17.18 -2.85 11.23
N LYS A 21 16.83 -4.13 11.23
CA LYS A 21 17.20 -5.06 10.17
C LYS A 21 16.13 -5.00 9.08
N LEU A 22 16.54 -4.57 7.89
CA LEU A 22 15.65 -4.47 6.73
C LEU A 22 15.88 -5.66 5.80
N LEU A 23 14.81 -6.39 5.50
CA LEU A 23 14.77 -7.40 4.44
C LEU A 23 13.96 -6.85 3.26
N LYS A 24 14.57 -6.81 2.09
CA LYS A 24 13.92 -6.34 0.86
C LYS A 24 13.71 -7.52 -0.09
N ILE A 25 12.46 -7.76 -0.47
CA ILE A 25 12.08 -8.81 -1.40
C ILE A 25 11.61 -8.17 -2.70
N ASN A 26 12.29 -8.47 -3.81
CA ASN A 26 12.04 -7.87 -5.13
C ASN A 26 12.04 -8.92 -6.24
N GLY A 27 11.50 -8.54 -7.40
CA GLY A 27 11.78 -9.21 -8.66
C GLY A 27 10.96 -10.46 -8.94
N TYR A 28 9.88 -10.71 -8.19
CA TYR A 28 9.01 -11.86 -8.46
C TYR A 28 7.92 -11.49 -9.46
N THR A 29 7.82 -12.26 -10.53
CA THR A 29 6.77 -12.15 -11.56
C THR A 29 5.62 -13.11 -11.33
N ASN A 30 5.86 -14.17 -10.54
CA ASN A 30 4.92 -15.24 -10.26
C ASN A 30 4.43 -15.19 -8.80
N LYS A 31 3.08 -15.18 -8.61
CA LYS A 31 2.45 -15.14 -7.28
C LYS A 31 2.87 -16.33 -6.42
N GLN A 32 3.03 -17.52 -7.01
CA GLN A 32 3.36 -18.75 -6.28
C GLN A 32 4.80 -18.71 -5.73
N GLU A 33 5.75 -18.30 -6.56
CA GLU A 33 7.15 -18.16 -6.13
C GLU A 33 7.29 -17.12 -5.03
N LEU A 34 6.61 -15.99 -5.17
CA LEU A 34 6.59 -14.96 -4.15
C LEU A 34 5.98 -15.46 -2.83
N SER A 35 4.86 -16.16 -2.91
CA SER A 35 4.20 -16.75 -1.75
C SER A 35 5.12 -17.71 -0.99
N MET A 36 5.79 -18.60 -1.74
CA MET A 36 6.75 -19.53 -1.18
C MET A 36 7.93 -18.80 -0.52
N HIS A 37 8.49 -17.80 -1.19
CA HIS A 37 9.62 -17.04 -0.67
C HIS A 37 9.25 -16.24 0.58
N LEU A 38 8.07 -15.60 0.61
CA LEU A 38 7.56 -14.89 1.77
C LEU A 38 7.38 -15.85 2.96
N SER A 39 6.79 -17.03 2.73
CA SER A 39 6.62 -18.05 3.78
C SER A 39 7.96 -18.54 4.33
N GLN A 40 8.94 -18.81 3.45
CA GLN A 40 10.30 -19.17 3.84
C GLN A 40 10.97 -18.05 4.63
N THR A 41 10.81 -16.79 4.20
CA THR A 41 11.37 -15.63 4.89
C THR A 41 10.81 -15.49 6.29
N LEU A 42 9.49 -15.65 6.49
CA LEU A 42 8.88 -15.60 7.82
C LEU A 42 9.35 -16.74 8.74
N THR A 43 9.67 -17.89 8.17
CA THR A 43 10.24 -19.02 8.92
C THR A 43 11.71 -18.80 9.28
N GLN A 44 12.48 -18.29 8.32
CA GLN A 44 13.92 -18.05 8.49
C GLN A 44 14.22 -16.88 9.45
N TYR A 45 13.32 -15.89 9.50
CA TYR A 45 13.47 -14.69 10.31
C TYR A 45 12.28 -14.54 11.27
N PRO A 46 12.21 -15.33 12.34
CA PRO A 46 11.09 -15.27 13.29
C PRO A 46 11.02 -13.94 14.04
N GLU A 47 12.09 -13.15 14.05
CA GLU A 47 12.16 -11.83 14.66
C GLU A 47 11.45 -10.72 13.86
N ILE A 48 10.90 -10.99 12.66
CA ILE A 48 10.15 -10.00 11.89
C ILE A 48 8.94 -9.51 12.69
N GLN A 49 8.89 -8.21 12.94
CA GLN A 49 7.82 -7.55 13.69
C GLN A 49 6.89 -6.70 12.82
N ALA A 50 7.35 -6.31 11.63
CA ALA A 50 6.53 -5.49 10.73
C ALA A 50 6.84 -5.81 9.26
N THR A 51 5.84 -5.60 8.41
CA THR A 51 5.94 -5.74 6.97
C THR A 51 5.25 -4.56 6.27
N PHE A 52 5.75 -4.19 5.11
CA PHE A 52 5.18 -3.16 4.27
C PHE A 52 5.13 -3.63 2.82
N SER A 53 4.01 -3.42 2.16
CA SER A 53 3.86 -3.69 0.73
C SER A 53 3.53 -2.41 -0.04
N VAL A 54 4.27 -2.15 -1.12
CA VAL A 54 4.05 -0.99 -2.01
C VAL A 54 2.92 -1.22 -3.02
N SER A 55 2.39 -2.43 -3.10
CA SER A 55 1.36 -2.83 -4.06
C SER A 55 0.11 -3.35 -3.36
N ALA A 56 -1.04 -2.92 -3.85
CA ALA A 56 -2.34 -3.34 -3.36
C ALA A 56 -2.53 -4.87 -3.33
N ARG A 57 -2.26 -5.53 -4.46
CA ARG A 57 -2.39 -7.00 -4.59
C ARG A 57 -1.48 -7.77 -3.65
N LEU A 58 -0.28 -7.23 -3.41
CA LEU A 58 0.70 -7.87 -2.55
C LEU A 58 0.39 -7.67 -1.09
N SER A 59 -0.29 -6.60 -0.74
CA SER A 59 -0.79 -6.38 0.62
C SER A 59 -1.74 -7.49 1.04
N VAL A 60 -2.61 -7.95 0.13
CA VAL A 60 -3.52 -9.08 0.38
C VAL A 60 -2.73 -10.37 0.56
N LEU A 61 -1.84 -10.68 -0.38
CA LEU A 61 -1.01 -11.89 -0.31
C LEU A 61 -0.19 -11.93 0.98
N LEU A 62 0.39 -10.80 1.37
CA LEU A 62 1.18 -10.70 2.59
C LEU A 62 0.34 -10.96 3.85
N ALA A 63 -0.88 -10.41 3.90
CA ALA A 63 -1.81 -10.67 4.99
C ALA A 63 -2.22 -12.15 5.06
N GLU A 64 -2.51 -12.77 3.91
CA GLU A 64 -2.79 -14.21 3.81
C GLU A 64 -1.64 -15.06 4.36
N ILE A 65 -0.40 -14.77 3.96
CA ILE A 65 0.78 -15.54 4.37
C ILE A 65 1.08 -15.36 5.86
N VAL A 66 0.96 -14.15 6.39
CA VAL A 66 1.12 -13.89 7.82
C VAL A 66 0.05 -14.63 8.64
N ALA A 67 -1.18 -14.69 8.14
CA ALA A 67 -2.26 -15.46 8.77
C ALA A 67 -1.99 -16.98 8.72
N GLN A 68 -1.57 -17.52 7.59
CA GLN A 68 -1.20 -18.94 7.42
C GLN A 68 -0.03 -19.36 8.31
N ALA A 69 0.90 -18.44 8.56
CA ALA A 69 2.01 -18.65 9.48
C ALA A 69 1.60 -18.55 10.97
N ASN A 70 0.30 -18.33 11.27
CA ASN A 70 -0.23 -18.09 12.62
C ASN A 70 0.44 -16.91 13.35
N ARG A 71 0.84 -15.87 12.60
CA ARG A 71 1.53 -14.70 13.12
C ARG A 71 0.70 -13.42 13.05
N SER A 72 -0.61 -13.54 12.82
CA SER A 72 -1.56 -12.43 12.91
C SER A 72 -1.49 -11.76 14.28
N GLY A 73 -1.42 -10.42 14.29
CA GLY A 73 -1.24 -9.64 15.52
C GLY A 73 0.19 -9.60 16.07
N GLN A 74 1.07 -10.52 15.70
CA GLN A 74 2.50 -10.50 16.03
C GLN A 74 3.29 -9.65 15.03
N ILE A 75 2.93 -9.72 13.75
CA ILE A 75 3.53 -8.93 12.67
C ILE A 75 2.58 -7.79 12.31
N ARG A 76 3.09 -6.56 12.37
CA ARG A 76 2.40 -5.37 11.91
C ARG A 76 2.44 -5.30 10.39
N ILE A 77 1.28 -5.20 9.74
CA ILE A 77 1.19 -5.09 8.28
C ILE A 77 0.75 -3.69 7.90
N ILE A 78 1.58 -3.02 7.09
CA ILE A 78 1.26 -1.76 6.44
C ILE A 78 0.96 -2.08 4.98
N ALA A 79 -0.28 -1.86 4.57
CA ALA A 79 -0.77 -2.17 3.22
C ALA A 79 -0.74 -0.94 2.31
N SER A 80 -0.93 -1.15 1.01
CA SER A 80 -1.10 -0.10 0.01
C SER A 80 -2.46 -0.18 -0.63
N ASP A 81 -3.06 0.98 -0.80
CA ASP A 81 -4.34 1.24 -1.47
C ASP A 81 -5.57 0.54 -0.86
N LEU A 82 -6.72 1.13 -1.12
CA LEU A 82 -7.99 0.73 -0.53
C LEU A 82 -8.85 0.01 -1.57
N PHE A 83 -9.14 -1.26 -1.31
CA PHE A 83 -10.08 -2.08 -2.07
C PHE A 83 -10.71 -3.12 -1.13
N ASN A 84 -11.69 -3.88 -1.60
CA ASN A 84 -12.54 -4.69 -0.72
C ASN A 84 -11.78 -5.62 0.21
N GLU A 85 -10.73 -6.28 -0.30
CA GLU A 85 -9.93 -7.23 0.48
C GLU A 85 -9.07 -6.51 1.53
N THR A 86 -8.51 -5.34 1.23
CA THR A 86 -7.74 -4.57 2.22
C THR A 86 -8.65 -3.92 3.26
N ILE A 87 -9.87 -3.51 2.88
CA ILE A 87 -10.90 -3.05 3.82
C ILE A 87 -11.23 -4.17 4.81
N HIS A 88 -11.53 -5.37 4.31
CA HIS A 88 -11.81 -6.53 5.15
C HIS A 88 -10.64 -6.87 6.10
N ASN A 89 -9.41 -6.81 5.60
CA ASN A 89 -8.22 -7.10 6.39
C ASN A 89 -7.98 -6.09 7.52
N ILE A 90 -8.28 -4.79 7.30
CA ILE A 90 -8.15 -3.77 8.36
C ILE A 90 -9.31 -3.89 9.38
N GLU A 91 -10.51 -4.21 8.94
CA GLU A 91 -11.66 -4.46 9.82
C GLU A 91 -11.41 -5.63 10.77
N ASN A 92 -10.81 -6.70 10.25
CA ASN A 92 -10.48 -7.90 11.02
C ASN A 92 -9.15 -7.78 11.81
N GLY A 93 -8.45 -6.64 11.72
CA GLY A 93 -7.21 -6.39 12.44
C GLY A 93 -5.99 -7.13 11.89
N LEU A 94 -6.09 -7.77 10.72
CA LEU A 94 -4.94 -8.39 10.03
C LEU A 94 -3.96 -7.33 9.53
N VAL A 95 -4.48 -6.19 9.06
CA VAL A 95 -3.71 -5.03 8.60
C VAL A 95 -3.92 -3.89 9.58
N GLN A 96 -2.86 -3.21 9.99
CA GLN A 96 -2.92 -2.14 10.97
C GLN A 96 -3.23 -0.78 10.33
N ASN A 97 -2.67 -0.52 9.15
CA ASN A 97 -2.98 0.68 8.39
C ASN A 97 -2.73 0.48 6.89
N ILE A 98 -3.26 1.40 6.12
CA ILE A 98 -3.17 1.43 4.65
C ILE A 98 -2.62 2.78 4.23
N ILE A 99 -1.63 2.78 3.35
CA ILE A 99 -1.21 3.99 2.62
C ILE A 99 -2.08 4.10 1.38
N TYR A 100 -3.05 4.99 1.43
CA TYR A 100 -3.97 5.27 0.32
C TYR A 100 -3.38 6.36 -0.59
N LYS A 101 -3.04 5.99 -1.81
CA LYS A 101 -2.41 6.88 -2.80
C LYS A 101 -3.42 7.64 -3.66
N ASN A 102 -4.71 7.43 -3.41
CA ASN A 102 -5.83 8.03 -4.13
C ASN A 102 -5.74 7.85 -5.66
N PRO A 103 -5.77 6.61 -6.17
CA PRO A 103 -5.61 6.32 -7.59
C PRO A 103 -6.71 6.95 -8.46
N THR A 104 -7.93 7.09 -7.94
CA THR A 104 -9.04 7.75 -8.63
C THR A 104 -8.72 9.21 -8.91
N ARG A 105 -8.21 9.93 -7.91
CA ARG A 105 -7.82 11.33 -8.08
C ARG A 105 -6.64 11.49 -9.04
N GLN A 106 -5.68 10.56 -9.00
CA GLN A 106 -4.56 10.55 -9.95
C GLN A 106 -5.06 10.38 -11.38
N ALA A 107 -5.93 9.38 -11.63
CA ALA A 107 -6.51 9.14 -12.95
C ALA A 107 -7.34 10.33 -13.45
N TYR A 108 -8.19 10.90 -12.58
CA TYR A 108 -8.98 12.08 -12.91
C TYR A 108 -8.09 13.26 -13.33
N LEU A 109 -7.08 13.61 -12.53
CA LEU A 109 -6.20 14.72 -12.82
C LEU A 109 -5.41 14.50 -14.11
N ALA A 110 -4.87 13.32 -14.32
CA ALA A 110 -4.14 12.98 -15.54
C ALA A 110 -5.04 13.12 -16.79
N THR A 111 -6.26 12.58 -16.72
CA THR A 111 -7.23 12.67 -17.82
C THR A 111 -7.66 14.11 -18.07
N LYS A 112 -7.94 14.87 -17.01
CA LYS A 112 -8.32 16.28 -17.11
C LYS A 112 -7.22 17.11 -17.77
N ILE A 113 -5.98 16.99 -17.30
CA ILE A 113 -4.83 17.73 -17.84
C ILE A 113 -4.62 17.37 -19.31
N MET A 114 -4.68 16.09 -19.66
CA MET A 114 -4.55 15.64 -21.04
C MET A 114 -5.69 16.18 -21.93
N GLY A 115 -6.93 16.14 -21.44
CA GLY A 115 -8.10 16.69 -22.14
C GLY A 115 -7.99 18.20 -22.35
N ASP A 116 -7.59 18.97 -21.36
CA ASP A 116 -7.37 20.41 -21.46
C ASP A 116 -6.27 20.75 -22.48
N TYR A 117 -5.19 19.95 -22.50
CA TYR A 117 -4.12 20.13 -23.47
C TYR A 117 -4.57 19.82 -24.91
N ILE A 118 -5.19 18.66 -25.12
CA ILE A 118 -5.58 18.22 -26.49
C ILE A 118 -6.72 19.07 -27.05
N LEU A 119 -7.73 19.38 -26.24
CA LEU A 119 -8.95 20.02 -26.73
C LEU A 119 -8.89 21.55 -26.70
N ARG A 120 -8.06 22.13 -25.82
CA ARG A 120 -8.03 23.57 -25.54
C ARG A 120 -6.64 24.19 -25.72
N GLY A 121 -5.60 23.41 -25.93
CA GLY A 121 -4.21 23.89 -26.01
C GLY A 121 -3.67 24.41 -24.66
N ILE A 122 -4.33 24.09 -23.54
CA ILE A 122 -3.94 24.56 -22.20
C ILE A 122 -2.82 23.66 -21.68
N THR A 123 -1.63 24.23 -21.50
CA THR A 123 -0.50 23.54 -20.88
C THR A 123 -0.60 23.61 -19.35
N PRO A 124 -0.22 22.52 -18.64
CA PRO A 124 -0.17 22.56 -17.19
C PRO A 124 0.89 23.55 -16.68
N HIS A 125 0.64 24.20 -15.54
CA HIS A 125 1.59 25.14 -14.93
C HIS A 125 2.86 24.46 -14.40
N SER A 126 2.84 23.15 -14.20
CA SER A 126 3.97 22.35 -13.68
C SER A 126 4.01 21.00 -14.38
N ASP A 127 5.22 20.52 -14.65
CA ASP A 127 5.48 19.18 -15.20
C ASP A 127 5.13 18.07 -14.22
N ILE A 128 5.04 18.39 -12.94
CA ILE A 128 4.74 17.46 -11.86
C ILE A 128 3.47 17.90 -11.14
N GLN A 129 2.51 16.98 -11.04
CA GLN A 129 1.27 17.15 -10.27
C GLN A 129 1.26 16.20 -9.09
N TYR A 130 1.18 16.74 -7.89
CA TYR A 130 1.13 15.95 -6.66
C TYR A 130 -0.31 15.64 -6.26
N VAL A 131 -0.54 14.39 -5.88
CA VAL A 131 -1.78 13.96 -5.25
C VAL A 131 -1.47 13.54 -3.83
N GLU A 132 -2.27 14.02 -2.88
CA GLU A 132 -2.12 13.72 -1.47
C GLU A 132 -2.33 12.23 -1.21
N SER A 133 -1.37 11.63 -0.50
CA SER A 133 -1.52 10.29 0.05
C SER A 133 -1.99 10.39 1.50
N ARG A 134 -2.84 9.44 1.93
CA ARG A 134 -3.43 9.43 3.26
C ARG A 134 -3.17 8.11 3.96
N VAL A 135 -3.04 8.17 5.29
CA VAL A 135 -2.93 6.96 6.11
C VAL A 135 -4.31 6.61 6.66
N ILE A 136 -4.76 5.41 6.33
CA ILE A 136 -6.06 4.88 6.77
C ILE A 136 -5.81 3.88 7.87
N PHE A 137 -6.45 4.10 9.01
CA PHE A 137 -6.56 3.19 10.14
C PHE A 137 -7.99 2.64 10.24
N LYS A 138 -8.21 1.62 11.04
CA LYS A 138 -9.57 1.15 11.33
C LYS A 138 -10.47 2.28 11.86
N SER A 139 -9.91 3.19 12.66
CA SER A 139 -10.66 4.30 13.29
C SER A 139 -11.17 5.36 12.31
N ASN A 140 -10.53 5.53 11.15
CA ASN A 140 -10.97 6.51 10.14
C ASN A 140 -11.43 5.85 8.83
N LEU A 141 -11.53 4.52 8.79
CA LEU A 141 -11.86 3.76 7.59
C LEU A 141 -13.24 4.15 7.01
N GLU A 142 -14.23 4.41 7.86
CA GLU A 142 -15.60 4.73 7.42
C GLU A 142 -15.67 5.98 6.53
N TYR A 143 -14.81 6.98 6.76
CA TYR A 143 -14.73 8.16 5.88
C TYR A 143 -14.39 7.81 4.44
N TYR A 144 -13.63 6.72 4.22
CA TYR A 144 -13.15 6.32 2.92
C TYR A 144 -14.02 5.26 2.23
N LYS A 145 -14.88 4.59 2.98
CA LYS A 145 -15.87 3.67 2.40
C LYS A 145 -16.95 4.44 1.66
N GLY A 146 -17.41 5.58 2.23
CA GLY A 146 -18.42 6.44 1.62
C GLY A 146 -17.93 7.21 0.38
N GLU A 147 -16.61 7.44 0.24
CA GLU A 147 -16.05 8.08 -0.96
C GLU A 147 -16.17 7.22 -2.22
N LYS A 148 -16.34 5.90 -2.08
CA LYS A 148 -16.61 4.99 -3.21
C LYS A 148 -18.00 5.16 -3.79
N ASP A 149 -18.97 5.57 -2.97
CA ASP A 149 -20.37 5.71 -3.36
C ASP A 149 -20.75 7.14 -3.76
N ASN A 150 -19.89 8.11 -3.46
CA ASN A 150 -20.12 9.52 -3.74
C ASN A 150 -19.20 10.03 -4.87
N GLU A 151 -19.50 9.66 -6.13
CA GLU A 151 -18.92 10.32 -7.31
C GLU A 151 -19.27 11.81 -7.43
N SER A 152 -20.08 12.35 -6.52
CA SER A 152 -20.58 13.74 -6.54
C SER A 152 -19.63 14.78 -5.93
N ILE A 153 -18.47 14.41 -5.40
CA ILE A 153 -17.54 15.35 -4.71
C ILE A 153 -16.55 16.03 -5.68
N TYR A 154 -16.61 15.73 -6.95
CA TYR A 154 -15.73 16.32 -7.97
C TYR A 154 -16.44 17.30 -8.89
N GLY A 155 -17.35 18.11 -8.34
CA GLY A 155 -17.91 19.25 -9.02
C GLY A 155 -16.93 20.43 -9.11
#